data_724c9bf94804d002a1b29b6c936c0f36
#
_entry.id   724c9bf94804d002a1b29b6c936c0f36
#
_cell.length_a   1.000
_cell.length_b   1.000
_cell.length_c   1.000
_cell.angle_alpha   90.00
_cell.angle_beta   90.00
_cell.angle_gamma   90.00
#
_symmetry.space_group_name_H-M   'P 1'
#
loop_
_entity.id
_entity.type
_entity.pdbx_description
1 polymer ?
#
loop_
_entity_poly.entity_id
_entity_poly.type
_entity_poly.pdbx_seq_one_letter_code
_entity_poly.pdbx_strand_id
1 'polypeptide(L)'
;MGSYIPSTPAQRQEMLQAIGLSSFRELYGDVPAEMYLDRPLEIPSGMSELEAGRAVRAMAAKNRVYDVILRGAGAYDHYIPSIVKYIPAKEEFLTAYTPYQAEMSQGLLQSIFEYQTMICMLTGMDVSNASVYDGATAAAEAAAMCRDRKRRVTLVSATTHPDVINTIRTYCYGTGDELRIVPEKDGKTDPDALREMLTADTASFYVQQPNFHGLFEDAETLGTAVHEAGAMYIMGCNPIALAIMKTPRDCGADIAVGEGQPLGLPLAAGGPYLGYMATTEKHMRKLPGRIVGETTDAEGRRAYVLSLQAREQHIRREKASSNICSNEALCALTAGLYMATMGPDGMAQAAKQSMAKAHYLAGALCAIDGVKLRYTGAFFHEFVTDMPRVEEVQSALSQAGILGGLSVEGGILWCATEKVTKEALDKTAAIVKEVLAK
;
A
#
# COMPACT_ATOMS: atom_id res chain seq x y z
N MET A 1 -40.85 -3.65 9.68
CA MET A 1 -39.90 -3.28 8.60
C MET A 1 -40.37 -3.94 7.32
N GLY A 2 -40.28 -3.24 6.17
CA GLY A 2 -40.52 -3.85 4.87
C GLY A 2 -39.47 -4.92 4.58
N SER A 3 -39.87 -5.99 3.93
CA SER A 3 -38.95 -7.02 3.45
C SER A 3 -38.16 -6.48 2.24
N TYR A 4 -36.87 -6.77 2.15
CA TYR A 4 -36.09 -6.53 0.92
C TYR A 4 -36.49 -7.46 -0.22
N ILE A 5 -37.32 -8.48 0.07
CA ILE A 5 -37.93 -9.34 -0.94
C ILE A 5 -39.23 -8.68 -1.38
N PRO A 6 -39.32 -8.12 -2.60
CA PRO A 6 -40.45 -7.31 -3.03
C PRO A 6 -41.73 -8.14 -3.25
N SER A 7 -41.60 -9.43 -3.56
CA SER A 7 -42.74 -10.30 -3.86
C SER A 7 -43.57 -10.67 -2.63
N THR A 8 -44.87 -10.50 -2.67
CA THR A 8 -45.77 -10.94 -1.64
C THR A 8 -45.87 -12.47 -1.64
N PRO A 9 -46.39 -13.12 -0.53
CA PRO A 9 -46.62 -14.56 -0.54
C PRO A 9 -47.57 -15.04 -1.66
N ALA A 10 -48.61 -14.26 -1.99
CA ALA A 10 -49.53 -14.58 -3.09
C ALA A 10 -48.81 -14.54 -4.45
N GLN A 11 -48.01 -13.50 -4.72
CA GLN A 11 -47.22 -13.39 -5.95
C GLN A 11 -46.20 -14.53 -6.08
N ARG A 12 -45.55 -14.94 -4.97
CA ARG A 12 -44.66 -16.10 -5.00
C ARG A 12 -45.37 -17.40 -5.35
N GLN A 13 -46.56 -17.60 -4.82
CA GLN A 13 -47.37 -18.76 -5.16
C GLN A 13 -47.78 -18.75 -6.63
N GLU A 14 -48.21 -17.62 -7.14
CA GLU A 14 -48.52 -17.42 -8.56
C GLU A 14 -47.34 -17.73 -9.47
N MET A 15 -46.14 -17.23 -9.11
CA MET A 15 -44.90 -17.52 -9.84
C MET A 15 -44.57 -19.02 -9.83
N LEU A 16 -44.72 -19.71 -8.68
CA LEU A 16 -44.48 -21.13 -8.61
C LEU A 16 -45.47 -21.91 -9.49
N GLN A 17 -46.77 -21.56 -9.46
CA GLN A 17 -47.76 -22.16 -10.32
C GLN A 17 -47.48 -21.94 -11.81
N ALA A 18 -47.00 -20.73 -12.20
CA ALA A 18 -46.67 -20.44 -13.57
C ALA A 18 -45.54 -21.31 -14.16
N ILE A 19 -44.66 -21.83 -13.30
CA ILE A 19 -43.59 -22.77 -13.68
C ILE A 19 -43.93 -24.22 -13.36
N GLY A 20 -45.19 -24.51 -12.95
CA GLY A 20 -45.66 -25.87 -12.69
C GLY A 20 -45.22 -26.46 -11.35
N LEU A 21 -44.83 -25.63 -10.37
CA LEU A 21 -44.41 -26.06 -9.04
C LEU A 21 -45.43 -25.64 -7.98
N SER A 22 -45.50 -26.39 -6.88
CA SER A 22 -46.36 -26.09 -5.76
C SER A 22 -45.66 -25.48 -4.54
N SER A 23 -44.36 -25.65 -4.46
CA SER A 23 -43.53 -25.16 -3.32
C SER A 23 -42.14 -24.78 -3.72
N PHE A 24 -41.50 -23.91 -2.91
CA PHE A 24 -40.09 -23.58 -3.08
C PHE A 24 -39.18 -24.81 -2.92
N ARG A 25 -39.57 -25.82 -2.17
CA ARG A 25 -38.81 -27.06 -2.00
C ARG A 25 -38.59 -27.78 -3.33
N GLU A 26 -39.57 -27.74 -4.20
CA GLU A 26 -39.48 -28.39 -5.51
C GLU A 26 -38.45 -27.72 -6.44
N LEU A 27 -38.16 -26.45 -6.23
CA LEU A 27 -37.06 -25.75 -6.94
C LEU A 27 -35.68 -26.35 -6.63
N TYR A 28 -35.56 -27.01 -5.48
CA TYR A 28 -34.30 -27.61 -5.01
C TYR A 28 -34.33 -29.14 -5.16
N GLY A 29 -35.04 -29.66 -6.16
CA GLY A 29 -35.17 -31.09 -6.38
C GLY A 29 -33.84 -31.83 -6.58
N ASP A 30 -32.82 -31.12 -7.06
CA ASP A 30 -31.45 -31.65 -7.25
C ASP A 30 -30.63 -31.70 -5.94
N VAL A 31 -31.14 -31.11 -4.84
CA VAL A 31 -30.49 -31.15 -3.53
C VAL A 31 -30.94 -32.39 -2.77
N PRO A 32 -30.03 -33.29 -2.35
CA PRO A 32 -30.40 -34.47 -1.54
C PRO A 32 -31.16 -34.05 -0.28
N ALA A 33 -32.18 -34.85 0.07
CA ALA A 33 -33.10 -34.51 1.17
C ALA A 33 -32.37 -34.29 2.52
N GLU A 34 -31.31 -35.07 2.76
CA GLU A 34 -30.45 -34.96 3.95
C GLU A 34 -29.62 -33.70 4.02
N MET A 35 -29.41 -32.98 2.89
CA MET A 35 -28.69 -31.72 2.83
C MET A 35 -29.60 -30.50 2.97
N TYR A 36 -30.93 -30.73 2.96
CA TYR A 36 -31.91 -29.65 3.05
C TYR A 36 -32.13 -29.23 4.51
N LEU A 37 -31.97 -27.94 4.78
CA LEU A 37 -32.17 -27.40 6.11
C LEU A 37 -33.65 -27.06 6.36
N ASP A 38 -34.36 -27.87 7.14
CA ASP A 38 -35.78 -27.69 7.46
C ASP A 38 -36.05 -26.79 8.68
N ARG A 39 -35.05 -26.17 9.24
CA ARG A 39 -35.14 -25.27 10.39
C ARG A 39 -34.63 -23.88 10.06
N PRO A 40 -35.07 -22.82 10.76
CA PRO A 40 -34.43 -21.51 10.70
C PRO A 40 -32.95 -21.60 11.10
N LEU A 41 -32.15 -20.73 10.54
CA LEU A 41 -30.76 -20.56 10.97
C LEU A 41 -30.72 -20.06 12.42
N GLU A 42 -29.78 -20.57 13.21
CA GLU A 42 -29.52 -20.14 14.59
C GLU A 42 -28.67 -18.86 14.60
N ILE A 43 -29.18 -17.79 14.00
CA ILE A 43 -28.58 -16.47 13.97
C ILE A 43 -29.51 -15.47 14.68
N PRO A 44 -28.94 -14.39 15.25
CA PRO A 44 -29.75 -13.32 15.83
C PRO A 44 -30.76 -12.77 14.82
N SER A 45 -31.91 -12.36 15.31
CA SER A 45 -32.92 -11.68 14.49
C SER A 45 -32.37 -10.37 13.94
N GLY A 46 -32.85 -9.96 12.76
CA GLY A 46 -32.46 -8.70 12.15
C GLY A 46 -32.77 -7.50 13.05
N MET A 47 -31.87 -6.54 13.07
CA MET A 47 -32.03 -5.27 13.77
C MET A 47 -32.75 -4.24 12.89
N SER A 48 -33.41 -3.26 13.51
CA SER A 48 -33.80 -2.04 12.83
C SER A 48 -32.56 -1.21 12.46
N GLU A 49 -32.67 -0.33 11.47
CA GLU A 49 -31.59 0.61 11.11
C GLU A 49 -31.11 1.42 12.33
N LEU A 50 -32.05 1.85 13.18
CA LEU A 50 -31.74 2.59 14.40
C LEU A 50 -30.92 1.75 15.39
N GLU A 51 -31.29 0.47 15.60
CA GLU A 51 -30.55 -0.44 16.49
C GLU A 51 -29.17 -0.79 15.93
N ALA A 52 -29.10 -1.12 14.64
CA ALA A 52 -27.84 -1.39 13.97
C ALA A 52 -26.89 -0.17 14.03
N GLY A 53 -27.42 1.02 13.73
CA GLY A 53 -26.67 2.28 13.82
C GLY A 53 -26.17 2.59 15.24
N ARG A 54 -26.97 2.27 16.28
CA ARG A 54 -26.53 2.41 17.68
C ARG A 54 -25.42 1.41 18.04
N ALA A 55 -25.58 0.16 17.64
CA ALA A 55 -24.58 -0.88 17.89
C ALA A 55 -23.23 -0.55 17.24
N VAL A 56 -23.23 -0.17 15.96
CA VAL A 56 -22.00 0.21 15.23
C VAL A 56 -21.36 1.46 15.84
N ARG A 57 -22.15 2.49 16.19
CA ARG A 57 -21.60 3.68 16.87
C ARG A 57 -21.01 3.36 18.24
N ALA A 58 -21.62 2.45 19.01
CA ALA A 58 -21.07 2.01 20.28
C ALA A 58 -19.76 1.26 20.14
N MET A 59 -19.57 0.48 19.06
CA MET A 59 -18.29 -0.12 18.72
C MET A 59 -17.26 0.92 18.29
N ALA A 60 -17.63 1.86 17.43
CA ALA A 60 -16.75 2.94 16.98
C ALA A 60 -16.28 3.85 18.16
N ALA A 61 -17.15 4.10 19.14
CA ALA A 61 -16.81 4.90 20.33
C ALA A 61 -15.75 4.26 21.24
N LYS A 62 -15.40 2.98 21.04
CA LYS A 62 -14.29 2.33 21.76
C LYS A 62 -12.92 2.71 21.18
N ASN A 63 -12.87 3.25 19.97
CA ASN A 63 -11.62 3.72 19.37
C ASN A 63 -11.15 4.99 20.08
N ARG A 64 -9.83 5.11 20.16
CA ARG A 64 -9.20 6.33 20.64
C ARG A 64 -8.71 7.15 19.45
N VAL A 65 -9.23 8.35 19.31
CA VAL A 65 -8.78 9.33 18.32
C VAL A 65 -7.67 10.17 18.95
N TYR A 66 -6.58 10.36 18.21
CA TYR A 66 -5.44 11.16 18.64
C TYR A 66 -5.36 12.44 17.81
N ASP A 67 -5.09 13.57 18.48
CA ASP A 67 -4.92 14.87 17.83
C ASP A 67 -3.58 14.97 17.10
N VAL A 68 -2.56 14.26 17.59
CA VAL A 68 -1.20 14.25 17.06
C VAL A 68 -0.78 12.81 16.79
N ILE A 69 -0.30 12.54 15.59
CA ILE A 69 0.18 11.22 15.17
C ILE A 69 1.66 11.34 14.83
N LEU A 70 2.51 10.67 15.62
CA LEU A 70 3.96 10.58 15.43
C LEU A 70 4.38 9.14 15.08
N ARG A 71 3.47 8.37 14.50
CA ARG A 71 3.67 7.00 14.07
C ARG A 71 3.55 6.92 12.55
N GLY A 72 4.56 6.31 11.93
CA GLY A 72 4.60 5.95 10.52
C GLY A 72 4.63 4.42 10.39
N ALA A 73 5.80 3.87 10.11
CA ALA A 73 6.04 2.44 9.96
C ALA A 73 5.16 1.80 8.86
N GLY A 74 5.12 2.45 7.70
CA GLY A 74 4.44 1.94 6.49
C GLY A 74 3.14 2.67 6.12
N ALA A 75 2.50 3.41 7.04
CA ALA A 75 1.35 4.26 6.73
C ALA A 75 1.52 5.63 7.38
N TYR A 76 1.18 6.70 6.66
CA TYR A 76 1.60 8.06 7.02
C TYR A 76 0.42 9.04 6.95
N ASP A 77 0.28 9.86 7.99
CA ASP A 77 -0.78 10.87 8.09
C ASP A 77 -0.36 12.17 7.38
N HIS A 78 -0.41 12.19 6.05
CA HIS A 78 -0.18 13.37 5.24
C HIS A 78 -1.44 14.24 5.09
N TYR A 79 -1.27 15.52 4.73
CA TYR A 79 -2.38 16.41 4.41
C TYR A 79 -3.07 15.98 3.12
N ILE A 80 -4.40 15.89 3.17
CA ILE A 80 -5.23 15.52 2.03
C ILE A 80 -6.11 16.73 1.67
N PRO A 81 -5.91 17.38 0.51
CA PRO A 81 -6.77 18.46 0.05
C PRO A 81 -8.24 18.03 -0.04
N SER A 82 -9.17 18.93 0.31
CA SER A 82 -10.60 18.62 0.36
C SER A 82 -11.16 18.10 -0.97
N ILE A 83 -10.66 18.62 -2.10
CA ILE A 83 -11.09 18.21 -3.44
C ILE A 83 -10.76 16.75 -3.73
N VAL A 84 -9.66 16.22 -3.16
CA VAL A 84 -9.24 14.81 -3.32
C VAL A 84 -10.26 13.85 -2.71
N LYS A 85 -10.98 14.27 -1.66
CA LYS A 85 -12.08 13.50 -1.06
C LYS A 85 -13.40 13.68 -1.81
N TYR A 86 -13.60 14.86 -2.39
CA TYR A 86 -14.87 15.23 -3.03
C TYR A 86 -15.06 14.55 -4.39
N ILE A 87 -14.03 14.56 -5.25
CA ILE A 87 -14.16 14.05 -6.63
C ILE A 87 -14.42 12.54 -6.68
N PRO A 88 -13.69 11.65 -5.97
CA PRO A 88 -13.95 10.21 -6.00
C PRO A 88 -15.33 9.83 -5.45
N ALA A 89 -15.95 10.71 -4.64
CA ALA A 89 -17.28 10.48 -4.09
C ALA A 89 -18.43 10.79 -5.06
N LYS A 90 -18.14 11.27 -6.26
CA LYS A 90 -19.16 11.53 -7.30
C LYS A 90 -19.65 10.22 -7.90
N GLU A 91 -20.93 10.21 -8.29
CA GLU A 91 -21.61 9.03 -8.85
C GLU A 91 -20.90 8.46 -10.07
N GLU A 92 -20.33 9.33 -10.91
CA GLU A 92 -19.62 8.97 -12.13
C GLU A 92 -18.42 8.02 -11.87
N PHE A 93 -17.83 8.08 -10.66
CA PHE A 93 -16.73 7.22 -10.26
C PHE A 93 -17.18 6.06 -9.36
N LEU A 94 -18.09 6.33 -8.40
CA LEU A 94 -18.49 5.33 -7.39
C LEU A 94 -19.26 4.16 -7.96
N THR A 95 -20.06 4.37 -9.01
CA THR A 95 -20.91 3.33 -9.60
C THR A 95 -20.19 2.41 -10.55
N ALA A 96 -19.00 2.76 -11.01
CA ALA A 96 -18.19 1.91 -11.87
C ALA A 96 -17.47 0.83 -11.07
N TYR A 97 -17.74 -0.43 -11.41
CA TYR A 97 -17.04 -1.57 -10.80
C TYR A 97 -15.64 -1.74 -11.39
N THR A 98 -15.58 -2.13 -12.65
CA THR A 98 -14.32 -2.28 -13.37
C THR A 98 -14.49 -1.83 -14.81
N PRO A 99 -13.61 -0.97 -15.33
CA PRO A 99 -13.72 -0.42 -16.67
C PRO A 99 -13.22 -1.42 -17.74
N TYR A 100 -13.87 -2.58 -17.87
CA TYR A 100 -13.52 -3.60 -18.87
C TYR A 100 -13.94 -3.21 -20.28
N GLN A 101 -15.09 -2.58 -20.40
CA GLN A 101 -15.68 -2.22 -21.68
C GLN A 101 -15.28 -0.79 -22.07
N ALA A 102 -14.41 -0.67 -23.04
CA ALA A 102 -13.91 0.61 -23.54
C ALA A 102 -15.04 1.52 -24.03
N GLU A 103 -16.11 0.94 -24.62
CA GLU A 103 -17.26 1.67 -25.14
C GLU A 103 -18.02 2.45 -24.05
N MET A 104 -17.98 2.02 -22.81
CA MET A 104 -18.73 2.61 -21.70
C MET A 104 -17.85 3.31 -20.65
N SER A 105 -16.56 3.04 -20.62
CA SER A 105 -15.69 3.39 -19.49
C SER A 105 -14.55 4.33 -19.86
N GLN A 106 -14.67 5.13 -20.91
CA GLN A 106 -13.58 5.97 -21.41
C GLN A 106 -13.03 6.93 -20.36
N GLY A 107 -13.89 7.58 -19.57
CA GLY A 107 -13.43 8.50 -18.52
C GLY A 107 -12.63 7.82 -17.41
N LEU A 108 -13.03 6.60 -17.00
CA LEU A 108 -12.29 5.83 -16.00
C LEU A 108 -10.98 5.27 -16.57
N LEU A 109 -10.99 4.77 -17.79
CA LEU A 109 -9.77 4.31 -18.47
C LEU A 109 -8.77 5.46 -18.62
N GLN A 110 -9.25 6.66 -19.00
CA GLN A 110 -8.41 7.85 -19.04
C GLN A 110 -7.80 8.18 -17.67
N SER A 111 -8.58 8.17 -16.60
CA SER A 111 -8.07 8.46 -15.26
C SER A 111 -7.01 7.46 -14.80
N ILE A 112 -7.16 6.17 -15.16
CA ILE A 112 -6.14 5.15 -14.91
C ILE A 112 -4.88 5.43 -15.73
N PHE A 113 -5.01 5.78 -17.01
CA PHE A 113 -3.88 6.13 -17.86
C PHE A 113 -3.11 7.35 -17.32
N GLU A 114 -3.82 8.37 -16.85
CA GLU A 114 -3.23 9.55 -16.21
C GLU A 114 -2.51 9.19 -14.91
N TYR A 115 -3.09 8.34 -14.05
CA TYR A 115 -2.42 7.81 -12.87
C TYR A 115 -1.14 7.05 -13.23
N GLN A 116 -1.18 6.13 -14.21
CA GLN A 116 -0.01 5.40 -14.68
C GLN A 116 1.10 6.36 -15.15
N THR A 117 0.72 7.41 -15.88
CA THR A 117 1.65 8.45 -16.36
C THR A 117 2.31 9.17 -15.18
N MET A 118 1.54 9.58 -14.17
CA MET A 118 2.08 10.27 -12.99
C MET A 118 3.01 9.36 -12.17
N ILE A 119 2.70 8.07 -12.05
CA ILE A 119 3.62 7.10 -11.40
C ILE A 119 4.92 6.95 -12.21
N CYS A 120 4.84 6.89 -13.55
CA CYS A 120 6.04 6.89 -14.40
C CYS A 120 6.89 8.14 -14.20
N MET A 121 6.26 9.33 -14.17
CA MET A 121 6.95 10.59 -13.93
C MET A 121 7.62 10.62 -12.55
N LEU A 122 6.94 10.14 -11.51
CA LEU A 122 7.44 10.14 -10.14
C LEU A 122 8.62 9.17 -9.96
N THR A 123 8.58 8.02 -10.63
CA THR A 123 9.60 6.95 -10.49
C THR A 123 10.70 7.01 -11.54
N GLY A 124 10.52 7.79 -12.61
CA GLY A 124 11.39 7.80 -13.79
C GLY A 124 11.26 6.57 -14.67
N MET A 125 10.31 5.68 -14.40
CA MET A 125 10.10 4.43 -15.15
C MET A 125 9.30 4.67 -16.43
N ASP A 126 9.39 3.70 -17.36
CA ASP A 126 8.77 3.82 -18.69
C ASP A 126 7.30 3.40 -18.69
N VAL A 127 6.92 2.44 -17.83
CA VAL A 127 5.57 1.83 -17.81
C VAL A 127 5.13 1.56 -16.37
N SER A 128 3.89 1.93 -16.04
CA SER A 128 3.21 1.56 -14.80
C SER A 128 1.96 0.73 -15.10
N ASN A 129 1.57 -0.16 -14.18
CA ASN A 129 0.26 -0.79 -14.19
C ASN A 129 -0.81 0.10 -13.55
N ALA A 130 -2.07 -0.34 -13.62
CA ALA A 130 -3.21 0.38 -13.04
C ALA A 130 -3.22 0.41 -11.50
N SER A 131 -2.60 -0.50 -10.85
CA SER A 131 -2.24 -0.67 -9.42
C SER A 131 -2.22 -2.14 -9.02
N VAL A 132 -1.75 -2.40 -7.80
CA VAL A 132 -1.90 -3.66 -7.07
C VAL A 132 -2.47 -3.35 -5.68
N TYR A 133 -2.66 -4.37 -4.81
CA TYR A 133 -3.43 -4.21 -3.57
C TYR A 133 -2.77 -3.28 -2.55
N ASP A 134 -1.46 -3.43 -2.32
CA ASP A 134 -0.66 -2.62 -1.40
C ASP A 134 0.83 -2.69 -1.75
N GLY A 135 1.65 -1.93 -1.04
CA GLY A 135 3.10 -1.87 -1.28
C GLY A 135 3.81 -3.19 -1.03
N ALA A 136 3.37 -4.00 -0.06
CA ALA A 136 3.97 -5.30 0.23
C ALA A 136 3.66 -6.31 -0.88
N THR A 137 2.43 -6.31 -1.39
CA THR A 137 2.04 -7.10 -2.56
C THR A 137 2.81 -6.64 -3.80
N ALA A 138 2.97 -5.32 -4.01
CA ALA A 138 3.76 -4.78 -5.12
C ALA A 138 5.20 -5.30 -5.09
N ALA A 139 5.84 -5.34 -3.92
CA ALA A 139 7.19 -5.87 -3.74
C ALA A 139 7.26 -7.38 -4.03
N ALA A 140 6.29 -8.16 -3.56
CA ALA A 140 6.22 -9.60 -3.80
C ALA A 140 5.95 -9.93 -5.28
N GLU A 141 5.08 -9.19 -5.94
CA GLU A 141 4.82 -9.31 -7.38
C GLU A 141 6.06 -8.93 -8.22
N ALA A 142 6.81 -7.90 -7.81
CA ALA A 142 8.07 -7.53 -8.45
C ALA A 142 9.11 -8.65 -8.33
N ALA A 143 9.28 -9.25 -7.16
CA ALA A 143 10.14 -10.40 -6.96
C ALA A 143 9.70 -11.59 -7.83
N ALA A 144 8.38 -11.85 -7.88
CA ALA A 144 7.81 -12.90 -8.72
C ALA A 144 8.07 -12.68 -10.22
N MET A 145 7.99 -11.42 -10.68
CA MET A 145 8.24 -11.01 -12.06
C MET A 145 9.70 -11.24 -12.51
N CYS A 146 10.65 -11.20 -11.56
CA CYS A 146 12.09 -11.31 -11.85
C CYS A 146 12.55 -12.75 -12.08
N ARG A 147 11.85 -13.74 -11.53
CA ARG A 147 12.27 -15.15 -11.61
C ARG A 147 12.16 -15.74 -13.01
N ASP A 148 12.99 -16.75 -13.23
CA ASP A 148 12.93 -17.64 -14.40
C ASP A 148 13.30 -19.07 -14.00
N ARG A 149 13.55 -19.94 -15.00
CA ARG A 149 13.88 -21.35 -14.75
C ARG A 149 15.24 -21.56 -14.07
N LYS A 150 16.18 -20.59 -14.18
CA LYS A 150 17.55 -20.68 -13.68
C LYS A 150 17.77 -19.83 -12.45
N ARG A 151 17.07 -18.69 -12.36
CA ARG A 151 17.22 -17.69 -11.31
C ARG A 151 15.98 -17.70 -10.43
N ARG A 152 16.13 -18.24 -9.22
CA ARG A 152 15.02 -18.46 -8.29
C ARG A 152 15.30 -17.97 -6.87
N VAL A 153 16.43 -17.32 -6.64
CA VAL A 153 16.77 -16.73 -5.34
C VAL A 153 16.39 -15.25 -5.36
N THR A 154 15.60 -14.82 -4.40
CA THR A 154 15.29 -13.41 -4.13
C THR A 154 16.08 -12.97 -2.91
N LEU A 155 16.92 -11.94 -3.07
CA LEU A 155 17.59 -11.28 -1.97
C LEU A 155 16.75 -10.07 -1.51
N VAL A 156 16.64 -9.87 -0.19
CA VAL A 156 15.93 -8.72 0.40
C VAL A 156 16.78 -8.13 1.50
N SER A 157 16.91 -6.81 1.55
CA SER A 157 17.62 -6.14 2.64
C SER A 157 16.92 -6.36 3.99
N ALA A 158 17.69 -6.60 5.05
CA ALA A 158 17.19 -6.69 6.42
C ALA A 158 16.54 -5.38 6.90
N THR A 159 16.89 -4.24 6.30
CA THR A 159 16.33 -2.92 6.61
C THR A 159 14.97 -2.65 5.96
N THR A 160 14.40 -3.63 5.27
CA THR A 160 13.07 -3.57 4.68
C THR A 160 11.99 -3.73 5.75
N HIS A 161 10.83 -3.10 5.54
CA HIS A 161 9.67 -3.26 6.42
C HIS A 161 9.35 -4.75 6.66
N PRO A 162 9.16 -5.20 7.92
CA PRO A 162 8.96 -6.62 8.24
C PRO A 162 7.80 -7.29 7.47
N ASP A 163 6.69 -6.58 7.27
CA ASP A 163 5.54 -7.13 6.55
C ASP A 163 5.82 -7.29 5.04
N VAL A 164 6.64 -6.41 4.46
CA VAL A 164 7.11 -6.58 3.07
C VAL A 164 7.95 -7.84 2.94
N ILE A 165 8.90 -8.04 3.88
CA ILE A 165 9.72 -9.28 3.92
C ILE A 165 8.82 -10.51 4.06
N ASN A 166 7.83 -10.46 4.95
CA ASN A 166 6.91 -11.59 5.19
C ASN A 166 6.03 -11.88 3.97
N THR A 167 5.57 -10.84 3.27
CA THR A 167 4.78 -11.01 2.05
C THR A 167 5.61 -11.63 0.92
N ILE A 168 6.83 -11.14 0.68
CA ILE A 168 7.76 -11.75 -0.29
C ILE A 168 8.05 -13.21 0.09
N ARG A 169 8.26 -13.49 1.39
CA ARG A 169 8.47 -14.86 1.90
C ARG A 169 7.29 -15.78 1.59
N THR A 170 6.06 -15.28 1.74
CA THR A 170 4.85 -16.04 1.44
C THR A 170 4.77 -16.39 -0.05
N TYR A 171 5.09 -15.46 -0.93
CA TYR A 171 5.14 -15.72 -2.38
C TYR A 171 6.24 -16.74 -2.74
N CYS A 172 7.43 -16.58 -2.17
CA CYS A 172 8.53 -17.55 -2.39
C CYS A 172 8.14 -18.95 -1.90
N TYR A 173 7.54 -19.04 -0.70
CA TYR A 173 7.05 -20.31 -0.16
C TYR A 173 6.04 -20.99 -1.09
N GLY A 174 5.06 -20.23 -1.61
CA GLY A 174 4.01 -20.76 -2.49
C GLY A 174 4.53 -21.32 -3.81
N THR A 175 5.70 -20.88 -4.27
CA THR A 175 6.31 -21.30 -5.54
C THR A 175 7.56 -22.16 -5.37
N GLY A 176 7.99 -22.42 -4.13
CA GLY A 176 9.20 -23.16 -3.82
C GLY A 176 10.48 -22.41 -4.23
N ASP A 177 10.45 -21.07 -4.23
CA ASP A 177 11.61 -20.22 -4.47
C ASP A 177 12.30 -19.88 -3.15
N GLU A 178 13.57 -19.51 -3.22
CA GLU A 178 14.36 -19.18 -2.03
C GLU A 178 14.37 -17.69 -1.77
N LEU A 179 14.13 -17.29 -0.50
CA LEU A 179 14.34 -15.96 0.01
C LEU A 179 15.55 -15.94 0.92
N ARG A 180 16.51 -15.05 0.67
CA ARG A 180 17.65 -14.77 1.56
C ARG A 180 17.64 -13.32 2.00
N ILE A 181 17.96 -13.09 3.28
CA ILE A 181 18.03 -11.76 3.86
C ILE A 181 19.47 -11.28 3.84
N VAL A 182 19.70 -10.15 3.18
CA VAL A 182 21.00 -9.45 3.19
C VAL A 182 21.10 -8.70 4.52
N PRO A 183 22.12 -8.94 5.34
CA PRO A 183 22.26 -8.31 6.65
C PRO A 183 22.41 -6.80 6.54
N GLU A 184 22.09 -6.12 7.66
CA GLU A 184 22.34 -4.68 7.82
C GLU A 184 23.68 -4.42 8.51
N LYS A 185 24.20 -3.21 8.25
CA LYS A 185 25.35 -2.62 8.94
C LYS A 185 25.03 -1.15 9.20
N ASP A 186 25.06 -0.76 10.46
CA ASP A 186 24.76 0.63 10.89
C ASP A 186 23.37 1.13 10.41
N GLY A 187 22.37 0.24 10.39
CA GLY A 187 20.98 0.54 9.98
C GLY A 187 20.76 0.63 8.48
N LYS A 188 21.73 0.25 7.66
CA LYS A 188 21.65 0.19 6.20
C LYS A 188 22.02 -1.19 5.69
N THR A 189 21.64 -1.50 4.46
CA THR A 189 22.08 -2.71 3.77
C THR A 189 23.61 -2.79 3.76
N ASP A 190 24.17 -3.93 4.18
CA ASP A 190 25.62 -4.18 4.07
C ASP A 190 25.97 -4.48 2.61
N PRO A 191 26.73 -3.60 1.91
CA PRO A 191 27.06 -3.77 0.51
C PRO A 191 28.07 -4.91 0.25
N ASP A 192 28.90 -5.23 1.24
CA ASP A 192 29.88 -6.31 1.09
C ASP A 192 29.15 -7.68 1.25
N ALA A 193 28.27 -7.79 2.25
CA ALA A 193 27.43 -8.96 2.38
C ALA A 193 26.52 -9.17 1.15
N LEU A 194 25.97 -8.09 0.57
CA LEU A 194 25.21 -8.21 -0.68
C LEU A 194 26.06 -8.82 -1.80
N ARG A 195 27.30 -8.33 -2.02
CA ARG A 195 28.18 -8.86 -3.05
C ARG A 195 28.51 -10.33 -2.85
N GLU A 196 28.72 -10.75 -1.60
CA GLU A 196 28.99 -12.16 -1.26
C GLU A 196 27.77 -13.07 -1.49
N MET A 197 26.57 -12.54 -1.29
CA MET A 197 25.32 -13.30 -1.45
C MET A 197 24.80 -13.35 -2.89
N LEU A 198 25.26 -12.46 -3.77
CA LEU A 198 24.91 -12.45 -5.18
C LEU A 198 25.56 -13.63 -5.91
N THR A 199 24.73 -14.48 -6.50
CA THR A 199 25.14 -15.72 -7.19
C THR A 199 24.45 -15.83 -8.54
N ALA A 200 24.87 -16.78 -9.36
CA ALA A 200 24.31 -16.97 -10.71
C ALA A 200 22.81 -17.36 -10.73
N ASP A 201 22.27 -17.87 -9.62
CA ASP A 201 20.86 -18.21 -9.42
C ASP A 201 20.04 -17.09 -8.78
N THR A 202 20.66 -15.95 -8.45
CA THR A 202 19.96 -14.76 -7.93
C THR A 202 19.09 -14.14 -9.03
N ALA A 203 17.78 -14.10 -8.79
CA ALA A 203 16.79 -13.46 -9.67
C ALA A 203 16.72 -11.96 -9.46
N SER A 204 16.67 -11.52 -8.19
CA SER A 204 16.52 -10.12 -7.84
C SER A 204 17.05 -9.79 -6.46
N PHE A 205 17.32 -8.50 -6.25
CA PHE A 205 17.52 -7.91 -4.93
C PHE A 205 16.51 -6.78 -4.72
N TYR A 206 15.86 -6.76 -3.55
CA TYR A 206 14.92 -5.74 -3.11
C TYR A 206 15.52 -4.88 -2.00
N VAL A 207 15.43 -3.56 -2.16
CA VAL A 207 15.76 -2.56 -1.13
C VAL A 207 14.60 -1.59 -0.97
N GLN A 208 14.39 -1.10 0.24
CA GLN A 208 13.40 -0.04 0.54
C GLN A 208 14.11 1.31 0.71
N GLN A 209 13.55 2.37 0.12
CA GLN A 209 14.13 3.72 0.13
C GLN A 209 13.06 4.80 0.39
N PRO A 210 13.08 5.55 1.50
CA PRO A 210 13.92 5.30 2.68
C PRO A 210 13.62 3.93 3.29
N ASN A 211 14.59 3.35 4.02
CA ASN A 211 14.42 2.04 4.64
C ASN A 211 13.52 2.09 5.88
N PHE A 212 13.24 0.95 6.52
CA PHE A 212 12.35 0.86 7.67
C PHE A 212 12.80 1.68 8.88
N HIS A 213 14.10 1.94 9.01
CA HIS A 213 14.65 2.81 10.06
C HIS A 213 14.57 4.30 9.71
N GLY A 214 14.06 4.64 8.54
CA GLY A 214 13.96 5.99 7.98
C GLY A 214 15.20 6.46 7.23
N LEU A 215 16.28 5.67 7.19
CA LEU A 215 17.56 6.06 6.59
C LEU A 215 17.53 5.95 5.06
N PHE A 216 18.38 6.78 4.43
CA PHE A 216 18.67 6.64 3.01
C PHE A 216 19.74 5.59 2.76
N GLU A 217 19.45 4.62 1.91
CA GLU A 217 20.39 3.62 1.43
C GLU A 217 21.32 4.18 0.36
N ASP A 218 22.46 3.55 0.13
CA ASP A 218 23.33 3.82 -1.03
C ASP A 218 22.81 3.03 -2.26
N ALA A 219 21.64 3.47 -2.73
CA ALA A 219 20.86 2.75 -3.73
C ALA A 219 21.62 2.54 -5.05
N GLU A 220 22.48 3.49 -5.47
CA GLU A 220 23.25 3.42 -6.71
C GLU A 220 24.35 2.34 -6.62
N THR A 221 25.10 2.32 -5.51
CA THR A 221 26.13 1.30 -5.26
C THR A 221 25.52 -0.12 -5.18
N LEU A 222 24.38 -0.25 -4.50
CA LEU A 222 23.67 -1.52 -4.41
C LEU A 222 23.17 -1.99 -5.79
N GLY A 223 22.55 -1.09 -6.57
CA GLY A 223 22.09 -1.37 -7.93
C GLY A 223 23.22 -1.81 -8.87
N THR A 224 24.35 -1.15 -8.80
CA THR A 224 25.54 -1.51 -9.58
C THR A 224 25.99 -2.96 -9.28
N ALA A 225 26.12 -3.32 -8.01
CA ALA A 225 26.50 -4.67 -7.60
C ALA A 225 25.51 -5.74 -8.09
N VAL A 226 24.20 -5.45 -8.01
CA VAL A 226 23.16 -6.34 -8.49
C VAL A 226 23.23 -6.58 -9.99
N HIS A 227 23.47 -5.52 -10.77
CA HIS A 227 23.58 -5.64 -12.23
C HIS A 227 24.88 -6.35 -12.67
N GLU A 228 26.00 -6.17 -11.96
CA GLU A 228 27.22 -6.90 -12.22
C GLU A 228 27.03 -8.41 -12.09
N ALA A 229 26.18 -8.85 -11.16
CA ALA A 229 25.78 -10.27 -11.02
C ALA A 229 24.70 -10.70 -12.02
N GLY A 230 24.19 -9.76 -12.84
CA GLY A 230 23.14 -9.98 -13.82
C GLY A 230 21.77 -10.28 -13.20
N ALA A 231 21.53 -9.90 -11.95
CA ALA A 231 20.25 -9.95 -11.27
C ALA A 231 19.44 -8.67 -11.55
N MET A 232 18.13 -8.68 -11.21
CA MET A 232 17.27 -7.50 -11.34
C MET A 232 17.24 -6.70 -10.02
N TYR A 233 17.23 -5.39 -10.15
CA TYR A 233 17.20 -4.46 -9.01
C TYR A 233 15.78 -3.90 -8.81
N ILE A 234 15.21 -4.13 -7.63
CA ILE A 234 13.87 -3.68 -7.23
C ILE A 234 14.02 -2.64 -6.13
N MET A 235 13.47 -1.45 -6.33
CA MET A 235 13.38 -0.41 -5.29
C MET A 235 11.95 -0.22 -4.83
N GLY A 236 11.72 -0.40 -3.52
CA GLY A 236 10.50 0.01 -2.83
C GLY A 236 10.65 1.44 -2.31
N CYS A 237 9.78 2.38 -2.70
CA CYS A 237 9.94 3.79 -2.38
C CYS A 237 8.72 4.39 -1.70
N ASN A 238 8.98 5.33 -0.77
CA ASN A 238 7.93 6.23 -0.29
C ASN A 238 7.66 7.30 -1.37
N PRO A 239 6.41 7.43 -1.87
CA PRO A 239 6.11 8.30 -3.01
C PRO A 239 6.26 9.80 -2.70
N ILE A 240 6.10 10.22 -1.43
CA ILE A 240 6.32 11.61 -1.04
C ILE A 240 7.82 11.93 -1.02
N ALA A 241 8.65 10.98 -0.54
CA ALA A 241 10.10 11.14 -0.54
C ALA A 241 10.66 11.31 -1.97
N LEU A 242 10.08 10.64 -2.96
CA LEU A 242 10.49 10.75 -4.37
C LEU A 242 10.39 12.19 -4.93
N ALA A 243 9.58 13.05 -4.33
CA ALA A 243 9.51 14.46 -4.76
C ALA A 243 10.79 15.26 -4.47
N ILE A 244 11.73 14.74 -3.64
CA ILE A 244 12.99 15.41 -3.28
C ILE A 244 14.22 14.49 -3.38
N MET A 245 14.03 13.24 -3.81
CA MET A 245 15.09 12.24 -3.95
C MET A 245 15.37 11.93 -5.42
N LYS A 246 16.50 11.26 -5.68
CA LYS A 246 16.73 10.62 -6.97
C LYS A 246 15.65 9.58 -7.23
N THR A 247 15.19 9.52 -8.47
CA THR A 247 14.19 8.52 -8.86
C THR A 247 14.80 7.11 -8.81
N PRO A 248 13.96 6.06 -8.64
CA PRO A 248 14.44 4.68 -8.79
C PRO A 248 15.18 4.43 -10.09
N ARG A 249 14.70 5.04 -11.18
CA ARG A 249 15.38 4.94 -12.50
C ARG A 249 16.80 5.51 -12.46
N ASP A 250 16.99 6.68 -11.85
CA ASP A 250 18.31 7.32 -11.72
C ASP A 250 19.25 6.51 -10.83
N CYS A 251 18.68 5.75 -9.86
CA CYS A 251 19.43 4.80 -9.03
C CYS A 251 19.69 3.45 -9.72
N GLY A 252 19.26 3.27 -10.96
CA GLY A 252 19.49 2.06 -11.73
C GLY A 252 18.43 0.95 -11.50
N ALA A 253 17.32 1.21 -10.82
CA ALA A 253 16.31 0.18 -10.60
C ALA A 253 15.66 -0.28 -11.92
N ASP A 254 15.44 -1.59 -12.05
CA ASP A 254 14.66 -2.20 -13.13
C ASP A 254 13.16 -2.10 -12.85
N ILE A 255 12.78 -2.16 -11.57
CA ILE A 255 11.40 -2.12 -11.10
C ILE A 255 11.31 -1.20 -9.90
N ALA A 256 10.36 -0.28 -9.93
CA ALA A 256 9.97 0.58 -8.83
C ALA A 256 8.60 0.15 -8.29
N VAL A 257 8.49 0.00 -6.97
CA VAL A 257 7.25 -0.36 -6.28
C VAL A 257 7.09 0.49 -5.03
N GLY A 258 5.92 0.46 -4.43
CA GLY A 258 5.73 1.07 -3.11
C GLY A 258 4.28 1.14 -2.70
N GLU A 259 4.11 1.62 -1.47
CA GLU A 259 2.81 1.91 -0.89
C GLU A 259 2.36 3.31 -1.30
N GLY A 260 1.22 3.40 -1.98
CA GLY A 260 0.65 4.65 -2.46
C GLY A 260 -0.30 5.33 -1.47
N GLN A 261 -0.50 4.79 -0.26
CA GLN A 261 -1.35 5.40 0.77
C GLN A 261 -1.03 6.89 0.99
N PRO A 262 0.24 7.35 1.03
CA PRO A 262 0.58 8.75 1.20
C PRO A 262 0.05 9.69 0.10
N LEU A 263 -0.35 9.15 -1.04
CA LEU A 263 -0.91 9.91 -2.16
C LEU A 263 -2.42 10.17 -1.98
N GLY A 264 -2.81 10.75 -0.84
CA GLY A 264 -4.18 11.22 -0.62
C GLY A 264 -5.17 10.21 -0.02
N LEU A 265 -4.69 9.06 0.46
CA LEU A 265 -5.51 8.11 1.21
C LEU A 265 -5.36 8.35 2.72
N PRO A 266 -6.46 8.34 3.49
CA PRO A 266 -6.38 8.46 4.94
C PRO A 266 -5.81 7.18 5.58
N LEU A 267 -5.42 7.27 6.86
CA LEU A 267 -5.13 6.09 7.65
C LEU A 267 -6.43 5.29 7.84
N ALA A 268 -6.49 4.10 7.27
CA ALA A 268 -7.70 3.31 7.17
C ALA A 268 -7.75 2.13 8.15
N ALA A 269 -6.76 1.97 9.04
CA ALA A 269 -6.70 0.94 10.09
C ALA A 269 -7.04 -0.47 9.56
N GLY A 270 -6.49 -0.87 8.42
CA GLY A 270 -6.76 -2.15 7.76
C GLY A 270 -7.78 -2.06 6.60
N GLY A 271 -8.26 -0.86 6.26
CA GLY A 271 -9.01 -0.63 5.02
C GLY A 271 -8.10 -0.65 3.79
N PRO A 272 -8.65 -0.44 2.58
CA PRO A 272 -7.89 -0.53 1.34
C PRO A 272 -6.80 0.54 1.26
N TYR A 273 -5.62 0.11 0.81
CA TYR A 273 -4.49 0.96 0.46
C TYR A 273 -4.20 0.85 -1.04
N LEU A 274 -2.99 1.13 -1.47
CA LEU A 274 -2.66 1.22 -2.89
C LEU A 274 -1.23 0.79 -3.15
N GLY A 275 -1.01 -0.35 -3.78
CA GLY A 275 0.29 -0.70 -4.31
C GLY A 275 0.51 -0.06 -5.68
N TYR A 276 1.60 0.67 -5.86
CA TYR A 276 2.05 1.08 -7.19
C TYR A 276 3.21 0.21 -7.67
N MET A 277 3.28 0.02 -8.98
CA MET A 277 4.32 -0.78 -9.60
C MET A 277 4.62 -0.26 -11.01
N ALA A 278 5.89 0.05 -11.25
CA ALA A 278 6.38 0.57 -12.53
C ALA A 278 7.71 -0.11 -12.90
N THR A 279 8.00 -0.16 -14.19
CA THR A 279 9.21 -0.83 -14.71
C THR A 279 9.71 -0.17 -16.00
N THR A 280 10.89 -0.60 -16.45
CA THR A 280 11.42 -0.20 -17.74
C THR A 280 10.66 -0.88 -18.90
N GLU A 281 10.66 -0.29 -20.09
CA GLU A 281 10.00 -0.84 -21.29
C GLU A 281 10.42 -2.29 -21.55
N LYS A 282 11.67 -2.61 -21.33
CA LYS A 282 12.24 -3.99 -21.49
C LYS A 282 11.44 -5.05 -20.73
N HIS A 283 10.90 -4.71 -19.58
CA HIS A 283 10.19 -5.63 -18.68
C HIS A 283 8.66 -5.49 -18.71
N MET A 284 8.12 -4.56 -19.50
CA MET A 284 6.68 -4.25 -19.60
C MET A 284 5.80 -5.51 -19.77
N ARG A 285 6.22 -6.46 -20.59
CA ARG A 285 5.46 -7.69 -20.86
C ARG A 285 5.40 -8.67 -19.67
N LYS A 286 6.21 -8.45 -18.63
CA LYS A 286 6.18 -9.23 -17.39
C LYS A 286 5.44 -8.52 -16.27
N LEU A 287 5.16 -7.21 -16.40
CA LEU A 287 4.50 -6.39 -15.38
C LEU A 287 3.11 -6.96 -15.07
N PRO A 288 2.80 -7.37 -13.83
CA PRO A 288 1.50 -7.92 -13.46
C PRO A 288 0.42 -6.82 -13.41
N GLY A 289 -0.83 -7.23 -13.27
CA GLY A 289 -1.97 -6.31 -13.20
C GLY A 289 -2.34 -5.71 -14.55
N ARG A 290 -3.38 -4.88 -14.56
CA ARG A 290 -3.90 -4.24 -15.78
C ARG A 290 -3.04 -3.07 -16.21
N ILE A 291 -3.00 -2.85 -17.52
CA ILE A 291 -2.37 -1.68 -18.13
C ILE A 291 -3.36 -1.07 -19.11
N VAL A 292 -3.64 0.21 -18.94
CA VAL A 292 -4.44 1.00 -19.90
C VAL A 292 -3.49 1.62 -20.91
N GLY A 293 -3.83 1.51 -22.17
CA GLY A 293 -3.12 2.13 -23.29
C GLY A 293 -3.99 3.16 -24.00
N GLU A 294 -3.35 4.16 -24.62
CA GLU A 294 -4.01 5.11 -25.51
C GLU A 294 -4.10 4.53 -26.93
N THR A 295 -5.21 4.79 -27.60
CA THR A 295 -5.51 4.37 -28.98
C THR A 295 -6.38 5.41 -29.67
N THR A 296 -6.89 5.10 -30.85
CA THR A 296 -7.91 5.89 -31.54
C THR A 296 -9.15 5.05 -31.81
N ASP A 297 -10.33 5.68 -31.78
CA ASP A 297 -11.60 5.06 -32.18
C ASP A 297 -11.75 5.00 -33.70
N ALA A 298 -12.89 4.50 -34.19
CA ALA A 298 -13.18 4.35 -35.64
C ALA A 298 -13.24 5.70 -36.37
N GLU A 299 -13.51 6.78 -35.66
CA GLU A 299 -13.54 8.15 -36.20
C GLU A 299 -12.18 8.87 -36.03
N GLY A 300 -11.13 8.18 -35.53
CA GLY A 300 -9.81 8.76 -35.34
C GLY A 300 -9.67 9.64 -34.08
N ARG A 301 -10.64 9.62 -33.15
CA ARG A 301 -10.58 10.36 -31.90
C ARG A 301 -9.78 9.56 -30.85
N ARG A 302 -9.06 10.25 -29.98
CA ARG A 302 -8.32 9.64 -28.88
C ARG A 302 -9.24 8.80 -27.98
N ALA A 303 -8.82 7.58 -27.69
CA ALA A 303 -9.56 6.62 -26.86
C ALA A 303 -8.60 5.80 -25.98
N TYR A 304 -9.13 5.10 -25.00
CA TYR A 304 -8.37 4.31 -24.04
C TYR A 304 -8.92 2.88 -24.00
N VAL A 305 -8.00 1.91 -23.87
CA VAL A 305 -8.35 0.48 -23.81
C VAL A 305 -7.44 -0.26 -22.85
N LEU A 306 -7.90 -1.40 -22.33
CA LEU A 306 -7.03 -2.34 -21.65
C LEU A 306 -6.07 -2.98 -22.65
N SER A 307 -4.77 -2.93 -22.36
CA SER A 307 -3.72 -3.44 -23.23
C SER A 307 -3.00 -4.64 -22.62
N LEU A 308 -2.26 -5.40 -23.42
CA LEU A 308 -1.42 -6.54 -22.99
C LEU A 308 -2.17 -7.60 -22.14
N GLN A 309 -3.46 -7.79 -22.34
CA GLN A 309 -4.30 -8.69 -21.53
C GLN A 309 -3.90 -10.18 -21.62
N ALA A 310 -3.24 -10.58 -22.70
CA ALA A 310 -2.83 -11.99 -22.91
C ALA A 310 -1.93 -12.60 -21.81
N ARG A 311 -1.36 -11.79 -20.92
CA ARG A 311 -0.54 -12.21 -19.77
C ARG A 311 -1.35 -12.43 -18.49
N GLU A 312 -2.60 -11.96 -18.43
CA GLU A 312 -3.45 -11.99 -17.24
C GLU A 312 -4.01 -13.39 -16.95
N GLN A 313 -4.37 -13.65 -15.68
CA GLN A 313 -4.78 -14.99 -15.22
C GLN A 313 -6.05 -15.50 -15.91
N HIS A 314 -7.00 -14.65 -16.28
CA HIS A 314 -8.24 -15.09 -16.94
C HIS A 314 -8.01 -15.65 -18.35
N ILE A 315 -6.86 -15.37 -18.96
CA ILE A 315 -6.40 -15.92 -20.22
C ILE A 315 -5.38 -17.04 -20.01
N ARG A 316 -4.33 -16.77 -19.23
CA ARG A 316 -3.22 -17.71 -18.99
C ARG A 316 -3.55 -18.82 -18.00
N ARG A 317 -4.55 -18.63 -17.14
CA ARG A 317 -4.96 -19.59 -16.09
C ARG A 317 -3.79 -19.97 -15.19
N GLU A 318 -3.50 -21.27 -15.03
CA GLU A 318 -2.40 -21.80 -14.23
C GLU A 318 -0.99 -21.41 -14.72
N LYS A 319 -0.88 -20.89 -15.94
CA LYS A 319 0.38 -20.39 -16.52
C LYS A 319 0.61 -18.90 -16.33
N ALA A 320 -0.31 -18.20 -15.66
CA ALA A 320 -0.15 -16.80 -15.33
C ALA A 320 0.99 -16.61 -14.33
N SER A 321 1.77 -15.54 -14.49
CA SER A 321 2.85 -15.19 -13.56
C SER A 321 2.34 -14.53 -12.28
N SER A 322 1.09 -14.08 -12.25
CA SER A 322 0.44 -13.38 -11.15
C SER A 322 -1.02 -13.80 -11.03
N ASN A 323 -1.54 -13.80 -9.80
CA ASN A 323 -2.96 -14.03 -9.49
C ASN A 323 -3.76 -12.73 -9.37
N ILE A 324 -3.16 -11.57 -9.62
CA ILE A 324 -3.88 -10.29 -9.59
C ILE A 324 -4.95 -10.28 -10.65
N CYS A 325 -6.20 -10.10 -10.23
CA CYS A 325 -7.37 -9.99 -11.09
C CYS A 325 -7.93 -8.58 -11.09
N SER A 326 -8.32 -8.09 -9.92
CA SER A 326 -8.73 -6.71 -9.69
C SER A 326 -7.58 -5.90 -9.10
N ASN A 327 -7.75 -4.59 -9.07
CA ASN A 327 -6.80 -3.65 -8.50
C ASN A 327 -7.55 -2.64 -7.61
N GLU A 328 -6.83 -1.74 -6.98
CA GLU A 328 -7.39 -0.68 -6.13
C GLU A 328 -7.73 0.56 -6.97
N ALA A 329 -8.67 0.43 -7.91
CA ALA A 329 -8.96 1.46 -8.92
C ALA A 329 -9.41 2.79 -8.33
N LEU A 330 -10.26 2.78 -7.28
CA LEU A 330 -10.70 4.00 -6.61
C LEU A 330 -9.56 4.67 -5.83
N CYS A 331 -8.68 3.87 -5.22
CA CYS A 331 -7.48 4.37 -4.54
C CYS A 331 -6.49 4.96 -5.56
N ALA A 332 -6.31 4.33 -6.72
CA ALA A 332 -5.48 4.84 -7.80
C ALA A 332 -6.02 6.16 -8.38
N LEU A 333 -7.34 6.28 -8.57
CA LEU A 333 -8.00 7.53 -8.94
C LEU A 333 -7.72 8.62 -7.88
N THR A 334 -7.88 8.29 -6.60
CA THR A 334 -7.60 9.21 -5.48
C THR A 334 -6.15 9.68 -5.49
N ALA A 335 -5.20 8.77 -5.72
CA ALA A 335 -3.78 9.08 -5.81
C ALA A 335 -3.46 9.97 -7.04
N GLY A 336 -4.07 9.70 -8.18
CA GLY A 336 -3.97 10.55 -9.37
C GLY A 336 -4.48 11.97 -9.10
N LEU A 337 -5.63 12.09 -8.45
CA LEU A 337 -6.20 13.38 -8.05
C LEU A 337 -5.31 14.13 -7.04
N TYR A 338 -4.72 13.41 -6.09
CA TYR A 338 -3.78 13.99 -5.15
C TYR A 338 -2.54 14.54 -5.85
N MET A 339 -1.89 13.73 -6.69
CA MET A 339 -0.70 14.17 -7.46
C MET A 339 -1.02 15.37 -8.37
N ALA A 340 -2.16 15.35 -9.05
CA ALA A 340 -2.60 16.47 -9.90
C ALA A 340 -2.92 17.74 -9.08
N THR A 341 -3.51 17.60 -7.89
CA THR A 341 -3.87 18.73 -7.02
C THR A 341 -2.64 19.36 -6.36
N MET A 342 -1.74 18.51 -5.84
CA MET A 342 -0.51 18.98 -5.18
C MET A 342 0.51 19.51 -6.19
N GLY A 343 0.57 18.90 -7.37
CA GLY A 343 1.61 19.17 -8.34
C GLY A 343 3.02 18.88 -7.81
N PRO A 344 4.06 19.06 -8.62
CA PRO A 344 5.44 18.80 -8.21
C PRO A 344 5.88 19.68 -7.02
N ASP A 345 5.47 20.95 -7.01
CA ASP A 345 5.85 21.89 -5.95
C ASP A 345 5.17 21.55 -4.62
N GLY A 346 3.88 21.21 -4.64
CA GLY A 346 3.16 20.83 -3.43
C GLY A 346 3.66 19.52 -2.81
N MET A 347 3.97 18.53 -3.63
CA MET A 347 4.59 17.29 -3.18
C MET A 347 5.99 17.52 -2.61
N ALA A 348 6.82 18.30 -3.28
CA ALA A 348 8.15 18.68 -2.77
C ALA A 348 8.07 19.47 -1.46
N GLN A 349 7.07 20.35 -1.32
CA GLN A 349 6.82 21.10 -0.09
C GLN A 349 6.43 20.17 1.06
N ALA A 350 5.51 19.22 0.84
CA ALA A 350 5.12 18.21 1.83
C ALA A 350 6.32 17.37 2.28
N ALA A 351 7.13 16.91 1.35
CA ALA A 351 8.35 16.15 1.64
C ALA A 351 9.37 16.96 2.46
N LYS A 352 9.68 18.19 2.05
CA LYS A 352 10.63 19.07 2.75
C LYS A 352 10.16 19.39 4.17
N GLN A 353 8.88 19.69 4.35
CA GLN A 353 8.33 19.99 5.68
C GLN A 353 8.35 18.75 6.57
N SER A 354 7.97 17.58 6.06
CA SER A 354 8.02 16.32 6.80
C SER A 354 9.45 16.05 7.28
N MET A 355 10.43 16.13 6.38
CA MET A 355 11.84 15.95 6.72
C MET A 355 12.31 16.97 7.78
N ALA A 356 12.02 18.26 7.61
CA ALA A 356 12.43 19.30 8.55
C ALA A 356 11.83 19.08 9.95
N LYS A 357 10.55 18.70 10.05
CA LYS A 357 9.87 18.44 11.32
C LYS A 357 10.40 17.19 12.02
N ALA A 358 10.69 16.12 11.28
CA ALA A 358 11.32 14.93 11.84
C ALA A 358 12.72 15.24 12.40
N HIS A 359 13.53 15.99 11.65
CA HIS A 359 14.87 16.42 12.11
C HIS A 359 14.78 17.35 13.33
N TYR A 360 13.78 18.24 13.36
CA TYR A 360 13.51 19.08 14.54
C TYR A 360 13.18 18.22 15.78
N LEU A 361 12.26 17.26 15.64
CA LEU A 361 11.87 16.35 16.73
C LEU A 361 13.07 15.51 17.20
N ALA A 362 13.86 14.98 16.28
CA ALA A 362 15.07 14.21 16.60
C ALA A 362 16.05 15.04 17.43
N GLY A 363 16.32 16.30 17.04
CA GLY A 363 17.15 17.21 17.80
C GLY A 363 16.61 17.53 19.20
N ALA A 364 15.28 17.77 19.31
CA ALA A 364 14.63 18.06 20.58
C ALA A 364 14.65 16.85 21.54
N LEU A 365 14.45 15.63 21.02
CA LEU A 365 14.51 14.40 21.81
C LEU A 365 15.94 14.06 22.24
N CYS A 366 16.91 14.18 21.34
CA CYS A 366 18.33 13.90 21.66
C CYS A 366 18.97 14.93 22.61
N ALA A 367 18.34 16.05 22.85
CA ALA A 367 18.74 17.00 23.91
C ALA A 367 18.33 16.56 25.33
N ILE A 368 17.62 15.44 25.46
CA ILE A 368 17.16 14.86 26.73
C ILE A 368 18.18 13.78 27.16
N ASP A 369 18.64 13.86 28.42
CA ASP A 369 19.55 12.87 28.96
C ASP A 369 18.99 11.45 28.85
N GLY A 370 19.82 10.54 28.35
CA GLY A 370 19.43 9.13 28.13
C GLY A 370 18.74 8.85 26.78
N VAL A 371 18.50 9.87 25.94
CA VAL A 371 17.95 9.70 24.60
C VAL A 371 19.03 9.95 23.55
N LYS A 372 19.18 9.06 22.59
CA LYS A 372 20.13 9.20 21.47
C LYS A 372 19.55 8.64 20.17
N LEU A 373 19.97 9.16 19.03
CA LEU A 373 19.71 8.48 17.75
C LEU A 373 20.38 7.11 17.76
N ARG A 374 19.65 6.06 17.35
CA ARG A 374 20.21 4.72 17.17
C ARG A 374 21.18 4.68 16.00
N TYR A 375 20.84 5.37 14.91
CA TYR A 375 21.61 5.42 13.69
C TYR A 375 21.98 6.87 13.35
N THR A 376 23.19 7.10 12.88
CA THR A 376 23.75 8.45 12.60
C THR A 376 23.64 8.84 11.13
N GLY A 377 23.05 8.00 10.27
CA GLY A 377 22.87 8.27 8.84
C GLY A 377 21.84 9.36 8.54
N ALA A 378 21.87 9.91 7.33
CA ALA A 378 20.82 10.79 6.84
C ALA A 378 19.49 10.05 6.74
N PHE A 379 18.39 10.69 7.18
CA PHE A 379 17.06 10.13 7.20
C PHE A 379 16.00 11.10 6.64
N PHE A 380 14.85 10.56 6.26
CA PHE A 380 13.75 11.35 5.72
C PHE A 380 12.83 11.88 6.83
N HIS A 381 11.73 11.23 7.08
CA HIS A 381 10.70 11.68 8.04
C HIS A 381 10.45 10.68 9.17
N GLU A 382 11.21 9.59 9.16
CA GLU A 382 11.27 8.60 10.24
C GLU A 382 12.69 8.48 10.78
N PHE A 383 12.80 8.18 12.08
CA PHE A 383 14.08 7.97 12.75
C PHE A 383 13.89 7.16 14.04
N VAL A 384 14.91 6.41 14.45
CA VAL A 384 14.88 5.61 15.67
C VAL A 384 15.69 6.29 16.76
N THR A 385 15.09 6.42 17.96
CA THR A 385 15.82 6.79 19.16
C THR A 385 15.90 5.61 20.13
N ASP A 386 17.07 5.39 20.73
CA ASP A 386 17.23 4.60 21.94
C ASP A 386 16.84 5.46 23.14
N MET A 387 16.06 4.89 24.05
CA MET A 387 15.70 5.55 25.31
C MET A 387 15.24 4.54 26.36
N PRO A 388 15.41 4.82 27.67
CA PRO A 388 14.82 4.01 28.71
C PRO A 388 13.30 4.26 28.83
N ARG A 389 12.60 3.39 29.55
CA ARG A 389 11.19 3.58 29.96
C ARG A 389 10.21 3.79 28.80
N VAL A 390 10.42 3.11 27.67
CA VAL A 390 9.63 3.25 26.44
C VAL A 390 8.12 3.16 26.72
N GLU A 391 7.68 2.15 27.48
CA GLU A 391 6.25 1.93 27.78
C GLU A 391 5.63 3.09 28.58
N GLU A 392 6.37 3.67 29.51
CA GLU A 392 5.90 4.81 30.29
C GLU A 392 5.82 6.09 29.44
N VAL A 393 6.79 6.28 28.55
CA VAL A 393 6.78 7.38 27.56
C VAL A 393 5.55 7.23 26.66
N GLN A 394 5.31 6.06 26.07
CA GLN A 394 4.14 5.80 25.22
C GLN A 394 2.82 6.04 25.96
N SER A 395 2.74 5.59 27.23
CA SER A 395 1.56 5.79 28.06
C SER A 395 1.28 7.27 28.33
N ALA A 396 2.32 8.05 28.68
CA ALA A 396 2.20 9.48 28.96
C ALA A 396 1.80 10.26 27.69
N LEU A 397 2.41 9.97 26.55
CA LEU A 397 2.04 10.56 25.26
C LEU A 397 0.59 10.24 24.92
N SER A 398 0.20 8.98 25.07
CA SER A 398 -1.18 8.57 24.81
C SER A 398 -2.15 9.33 25.71
N GLN A 399 -1.91 9.48 27.00
CA GLN A 399 -2.76 10.26 27.91
C GLN A 399 -2.88 11.72 27.49
N ALA A 400 -1.84 12.30 26.91
CA ALA A 400 -1.82 13.67 26.40
C ALA A 400 -2.45 13.86 25.01
N GLY A 401 -3.06 12.80 24.42
CA GLY A 401 -3.69 12.84 23.10
C GLY A 401 -2.72 12.69 21.93
N ILE A 402 -1.50 12.17 22.18
CA ILE A 402 -0.45 11.96 21.18
C ILE A 402 -0.27 10.47 20.95
N LEU A 403 -0.44 10.00 19.70
CA LEU A 403 0.00 8.68 19.29
C LEU A 403 1.50 8.74 19.06
N GLY A 404 2.29 8.23 20.02
CA GLY A 404 3.74 8.15 19.90
C GLY A 404 4.19 7.22 18.78
N GLY A 405 5.48 7.24 18.45
CA GLY A 405 6.06 6.39 17.43
C GLY A 405 5.86 4.88 17.69
N LEU A 406 6.34 4.03 16.82
CA LEU A 406 6.30 2.58 17.01
C LEU A 406 7.37 2.16 18.02
N SER A 407 6.97 1.43 19.07
CA SER A 407 7.94 0.82 19.99
C SER A 407 8.76 -0.23 19.24
N VAL A 408 10.07 -0.12 19.33
CA VAL A 408 11.05 -1.07 18.82
C VAL A 408 11.93 -1.52 19.98
N GLU A 409 12.70 -2.59 19.80
CA GLU A 409 13.57 -3.08 20.86
C GLU A 409 14.50 -1.95 21.39
N GLY A 410 14.36 -1.60 22.65
CA GLY A 410 15.16 -0.56 23.32
C GLY A 410 14.90 0.88 22.89
N GLY A 411 13.82 1.17 22.13
CA GLY A 411 13.58 2.51 21.64
C GLY A 411 12.25 2.72 20.93
N ILE A 412 12.17 3.83 20.20
CA ILE A 412 10.98 4.23 19.47
C ILE A 412 11.37 4.66 18.04
N LEU A 413 10.67 4.13 17.05
CA LEU A 413 10.67 4.62 15.67
C LEU A 413 9.64 5.75 15.55
N TRP A 414 10.10 6.96 15.41
CA TRP A 414 9.29 8.16 15.29
C TRP A 414 9.03 8.51 13.82
N CYS A 415 7.89 9.16 13.58
CA CYS A 415 7.57 9.76 12.30
C CYS A 415 7.01 11.17 12.51
N ALA A 416 7.38 12.12 11.66
CA ALA A 416 6.72 13.42 11.60
C ALA A 416 6.43 13.79 10.14
N THR A 417 5.16 14.13 9.87
CA THR A 417 4.73 14.61 8.56
C THR A 417 4.56 16.14 8.59
N GLU A 418 4.24 16.74 7.45
CA GLU A 418 3.95 18.18 7.35
C GLU A 418 2.74 18.61 8.19
N LYS A 419 1.87 17.69 8.60
CA LYS A 419 0.69 18.00 9.44
C LYS A 419 1.03 18.35 10.88
N VAL A 420 2.12 17.80 11.41
CA VAL A 420 2.47 18.00 12.82
C VAL A 420 2.97 19.43 13.04
N THR A 421 2.42 20.14 14.04
CA THR A 421 2.85 21.50 14.36
C THR A 421 4.10 21.51 15.25
N LYS A 422 4.81 22.64 15.25
CA LYS A 422 5.99 22.82 16.13
C LYS A 422 5.60 22.68 17.61
N GLU A 423 4.47 23.24 18.00
CA GLU A 423 3.95 23.18 19.37
C GLU A 423 3.70 21.74 19.81
N ALA A 424 3.18 20.88 18.89
CA ALA A 424 2.98 19.47 19.17
C ALA A 424 4.31 18.71 19.34
N LEU A 425 5.32 19.06 18.55
CA LEU A 425 6.67 18.50 18.67
C LEU A 425 7.34 18.92 19.99
N ASP A 426 7.25 20.19 20.36
CA ASP A 426 7.76 20.73 21.64
C ASP A 426 7.06 20.07 22.84
N LYS A 427 5.72 19.92 22.78
CA LYS A 427 4.94 19.22 23.81
C LYS A 427 5.36 17.76 23.94
N THR A 428 5.62 17.09 22.82
CA THR A 428 6.11 15.70 22.81
C THR A 428 7.45 15.58 23.53
N ALA A 429 8.41 16.42 23.19
CA ALA A 429 9.74 16.41 23.82
C ALA A 429 9.66 16.74 25.33
N ALA A 430 8.77 17.68 25.73
CA ALA A 430 8.54 18.03 27.13
C ALA A 430 8.00 16.84 27.94
N ILE A 431 7.03 16.10 27.39
CA ILE A 431 6.47 14.90 28.05
C ILE A 431 7.56 13.80 28.20
N VAL A 432 8.33 13.54 27.14
CA VAL A 432 9.43 12.57 27.21
C VAL A 432 10.43 12.97 28.30
N LYS A 433 10.84 14.24 28.34
CA LYS A 433 11.74 14.77 29.35
C LYS A 433 11.18 14.60 30.77
N GLU A 434 9.91 14.90 30.99
CA GLU A 434 9.26 14.75 32.31
C GLU A 434 9.23 13.28 32.77
N VAL A 435 8.93 12.34 31.86
CA VAL A 435 8.91 10.91 32.19
C VAL A 435 10.30 10.42 32.56
N LEU A 436 11.32 10.82 31.81
CA LEU A 436 12.70 10.34 32.03
C LEU A 436 13.39 11.00 33.24
N ALA A 437 12.92 12.16 33.71
CA ALA A 437 13.43 12.84 34.89
C ALA A 437 12.93 12.22 36.22
N LYS A 438 11.89 11.40 36.20
CA LYS A 438 11.33 10.67 37.36
C LYS A 438 12.04 9.34 37.53
#